data_6f44b75b571c317ed9265292a21e3096
#
_entry.id   6f44b75b571c317ed9265292a21e3096
#
_cell.length_a   1.000
_cell.length_b   1.000
_cell.length_c   1.000
_cell.angle_alpha   90.00
_cell.angle_beta   90.00
_cell.angle_gamma   90.00
#
_symmetry.space_group_name_H-M   'P 1'
#
loop_
_entity.id
_entity.type
_entity.pdbx_description
1 polymer ?
#
loop_
_entity_poly.entity_id
_entity_poly.type
_entity_poly.pdbx_seq_one_letter_code
_entity_poly.pdbx_strand_id
1 'polypeptide(L)'
;MSRQQFDLIVFDWDGTLMDSTAHIAYSIQAACRDLGLPTPSEEAARYVIGLGLRDALQITAPTLDPSDYPRLAERYRYHYLIKDQRIELFAGVRELLAELRDTGYLLAVATGKGRVGLNRALDQAKLTSLFDATRCADETFSKPHPAMLQELTRELGQDLARTVMIGDTTHDLQMAASAGAAGIGVAYGAHSADALAALEPRFVAPDVEALAGWLREHA
;
A
#
# COMPACT_ATOMS: atom_id res chain seq x y z
N MET A 1 -24.16 16.08 -16.13
CA MET A 1 -23.18 15.73 -15.06
C MET A 1 -23.18 14.22 -14.97
N SER A 2 -22.09 13.55 -15.32
CA SER A 2 -21.96 12.11 -15.09
C SER A 2 -22.06 11.88 -13.58
N ARG A 3 -22.81 10.87 -13.17
CA ARG A 3 -22.95 10.53 -11.75
C ARG A 3 -21.60 9.96 -11.32
N GLN A 4 -20.97 10.55 -10.31
CA GLN A 4 -19.74 10.10 -9.70
C GLN A 4 -19.82 8.58 -9.39
N GLN A 5 -18.87 7.78 -9.89
CA GLN A 5 -18.93 6.33 -9.74
C GLN A 5 -18.52 5.89 -8.32
N PHE A 6 -17.58 6.61 -7.71
CA PHE A 6 -17.06 6.32 -6.37
C PHE A 6 -17.31 7.50 -5.44
N ASP A 7 -17.44 7.21 -4.15
CA ASP A 7 -17.52 8.20 -3.07
C ASP A 7 -16.26 8.15 -2.20
N LEU A 8 -15.60 6.98 -2.16
CA LEU A 8 -14.40 6.73 -1.37
C LEU A 8 -13.28 6.17 -2.25
N ILE A 9 -12.11 6.81 -2.20
CA ILE A 9 -10.88 6.35 -2.84
C ILE A 9 -9.90 5.95 -1.74
N VAL A 10 -9.52 4.67 -1.73
CA VAL A 10 -8.58 4.10 -0.77
C VAL A 10 -7.25 3.82 -1.47
N PHE A 11 -6.17 4.34 -0.92
CA PHE A 11 -4.82 4.13 -1.45
C PHE A 11 -4.02 3.17 -0.56
N ASP A 12 -3.18 2.34 -1.17
CA ASP A 12 -2.01 1.87 -0.46
C ASP A 12 -0.98 3.00 -0.33
N TRP A 13 0.04 2.78 0.50
CA TRP A 13 1.09 3.76 0.78
C TRP A 13 2.39 3.45 0.04
N ASP A 14 3.04 2.32 0.38
CA ASP A 14 4.36 1.97 -0.13
C ASP A 14 4.27 1.43 -1.57
N GLY A 15 4.94 2.07 -2.52
CA GLY A 15 4.87 1.69 -3.94
C GLY A 15 3.66 2.26 -4.69
N THR A 16 2.72 2.90 -4.00
CA THR A 16 1.54 3.54 -4.59
C THR A 16 1.60 5.06 -4.47
N LEU A 17 1.73 5.60 -3.27
CA LEU A 17 1.92 7.03 -3.02
C LEU A 17 3.40 7.39 -2.80
N MET A 18 4.14 6.49 -2.15
CA MET A 18 5.53 6.68 -1.74
C MET A 18 6.46 5.77 -2.54
N ASP A 19 7.54 6.30 -3.14
CA ASP A 19 8.56 5.53 -3.88
C ASP A 19 9.52 4.83 -2.91
N SER A 20 9.02 3.82 -2.22
CA SER A 20 9.70 3.12 -1.12
C SER A 20 10.07 1.67 -1.42
N THR A 21 9.63 1.10 -2.54
CA THR A 21 9.73 -0.34 -2.81
C THR A 21 11.16 -0.87 -2.80
N ALA A 22 12.10 -0.17 -3.45
CA ALA A 22 13.51 -0.55 -3.47
C ALA A 22 14.13 -0.49 -2.06
N HIS A 23 13.73 0.50 -1.26
CA HIS A 23 14.21 0.66 0.11
C HIS A 23 13.68 -0.44 1.04
N ILE A 24 12.41 -0.84 0.88
CA ILE A 24 11.81 -1.95 1.64
C ILE A 24 12.51 -3.26 1.30
N ALA A 25 12.66 -3.58 0.01
CA ALA A 25 13.33 -4.79 -0.45
C ALA A 25 14.77 -4.87 0.09
N TYR A 26 15.54 -3.78 -0.02
CA TYR A 26 16.87 -3.67 0.56
C TYR A 26 16.87 -3.92 2.07
N SER A 27 15.92 -3.34 2.81
CA SER A 27 15.84 -3.46 4.28
C SER A 27 15.54 -4.88 4.73
N ILE A 28 14.68 -5.61 4.01
CA ILE A 28 14.43 -7.04 4.24
C ILE A 28 15.70 -7.86 4.02
N GLN A 29 16.36 -7.65 2.88
CA GLN A 29 17.59 -8.37 2.55
C GLN A 29 18.73 -8.09 3.54
N ALA A 30 18.88 -6.82 3.97
CA ALA A 30 19.88 -6.42 4.95
C ALA A 30 19.61 -7.04 6.33
N ALA A 31 18.35 -7.07 6.75
CA ALA A 31 17.96 -7.71 8.00
C ALA A 31 18.27 -9.22 8.02
N CYS A 32 18.01 -9.92 6.90
CA CYS A 32 18.37 -11.33 6.76
C CYS A 32 19.88 -11.53 6.84
N ARG A 33 20.67 -10.72 6.15
CA ARG A 33 22.15 -10.78 6.21
C ARG A 33 22.70 -10.57 7.61
N ASP A 34 22.15 -9.60 8.36
CA ASP A 34 22.59 -9.31 9.73
C ASP A 34 22.40 -10.49 10.69
N LEU A 35 21.43 -11.35 10.41
CA LEU A 35 21.14 -12.55 11.22
C LEU A 35 21.75 -13.84 10.63
N GLY A 36 22.53 -13.75 9.55
CA GLY A 36 23.11 -14.91 8.87
C GLY A 36 22.07 -15.81 8.19
N LEU A 37 20.88 -15.27 7.88
CA LEU A 37 19.82 -15.99 7.18
C LEU A 37 20.04 -15.97 5.66
N PRO A 38 19.48 -16.93 4.91
CA PRO A 38 19.43 -16.85 3.46
C PRO A 38 18.82 -15.51 3.03
N THR A 39 19.54 -14.78 2.17
CA THR A 39 19.04 -13.50 1.67
C THR A 39 18.02 -13.75 0.55
N PRO A 40 16.76 -13.27 0.66
CA PRO A 40 15.78 -13.47 -0.40
C PRO A 40 16.21 -12.73 -1.68
N SER A 41 15.79 -13.23 -2.84
CA SER A 41 15.95 -12.50 -4.10
C SER A 41 15.24 -11.15 -4.03
N GLU A 42 15.61 -10.22 -4.93
CA GLU A 42 14.90 -8.92 -5.01
C GLU A 42 13.42 -9.12 -5.33
N GLU A 43 13.09 -10.05 -6.24
CA GLU A 43 11.72 -10.42 -6.58
C GLU A 43 10.94 -10.92 -5.37
N ALA A 44 11.51 -11.84 -4.58
CA ALA A 44 10.88 -12.36 -3.37
C ALA A 44 10.68 -11.26 -2.31
N ALA A 45 11.64 -10.34 -2.18
CA ALA A 45 11.54 -9.22 -1.24
C ALA A 45 10.51 -8.18 -1.69
N ARG A 46 10.35 -7.96 -3.00
CA ARG A 46 9.32 -7.08 -3.56
C ARG A 46 7.92 -7.70 -3.46
N TYR A 47 7.80 -9.00 -3.67
CA TYR A 47 6.51 -9.71 -3.64
C TYR A 47 5.76 -9.52 -2.32
N VAL A 48 6.46 -9.40 -1.19
CA VAL A 48 5.84 -9.27 0.13
C VAL A 48 5.51 -7.82 0.52
N ILE A 49 5.83 -6.84 -0.31
CA ILE A 49 5.45 -5.44 -0.09
C ILE A 49 3.92 -5.32 -0.09
N GLY A 50 3.39 -4.48 0.77
CA GLY A 50 1.94 -4.35 0.97
C GLY A 50 1.36 -5.27 2.05
N LEU A 51 2.04 -6.37 2.39
CA LEU A 51 1.68 -7.22 3.53
C LEU A 51 2.11 -6.60 4.87
N GLY A 52 1.50 -7.04 5.97
CA GLY A 52 1.99 -6.73 7.30
C GLY A 52 3.40 -7.26 7.53
N LEU A 53 4.22 -6.51 8.28
CA LEU A 53 5.64 -6.84 8.46
C LEU A 53 5.86 -8.28 8.94
N ARG A 54 5.03 -8.80 9.84
CA ARG A 54 5.14 -10.16 10.33
C ARG A 54 4.97 -11.17 9.19
N ASP A 55 3.92 -11.02 8.40
CA ASP A 55 3.59 -11.93 7.30
C ASP A 55 4.69 -11.87 6.21
N ALA A 56 5.15 -10.65 5.89
CA ALA A 56 6.24 -10.43 4.95
C ALA A 56 7.53 -11.16 5.38
N LEU A 57 7.90 -11.07 6.67
CA LEU A 57 9.10 -11.72 7.19
C LEU A 57 8.95 -13.25 7.26
N GLN A 58 7.75 -13.77 7.55
CA GLN A 58 7.49 -15.21 7.52
C GLN A 58 7.63 -15.80 6.12
N ILE A 59 7.21 -15.08 5.10
CA ILE A 59 7.36 -15.50 3.69
C ILE A 59 8.82 -15.42 3.24
N THR A 60 9.54 -14.38 3.62
CA THR A 60 10.93 -14.16 3.17
C THR A 60 11.98 -14.96 3.96
N ALA A 61 11.66 -15.39 5.18
CA ALA A 61 12.53 -16.19 6.04
C ALA A 61 11.76 -17.39 6.65
N PRO A 62 11.21 -18.33 5.83
CA PRO A 62 10.28 -19.35 6.29
C PRO A 62 10.90 -20.41 7.22
N THR A 63 12.21 -20.51 7.26
CA THR A 63 12.94 -21.48 8.11
C THR A 63 13.37 -20.89 9.46
N LEU A 64 13.08 -19.61 9.70
CA LEU A 64 13.42 -18.95 10.97
C LEU A 64 12.53 -19.47 12.11
N ASP A 65 13.13 -19.70 13.28
CA ASP A 65 12.35 -20.07 14.46
C ASP A 65 11.33 -18.94 14.79
N PRO A 66 10.07 -19.28 15.09
CA PRO A 66 9.04 -18.28 15.41
C PRO A 66 9.43 -17.28 16.50
N SER A 67 10.27 -17.66 17.46
CA SER A 67 10.77 -16.79 18.53
C SER A 67 11.77 -15.72 18.05
N ASP A 68 12.37 -15.89 16.88
CA ASP A 68 13.38 -14.98 16.34
C ASP A 68 12.82 -13.92 15.37
N TYR A 69 11.55 -14.04 14.93
CA TYR A 69 10.94 -13.01 14.07
C TYR A 69 10.93 -11.60 14.69
N PRO A 70 10.73 -11.41 16.01
CA PRO A 70 10.87 -10.08 16.60
C PRO A 70 12.24 -9.45 16.38
N ARG A 71 13.32 -10.24 16.45
CA ARG A 71 14.69 -9.79 16.20
C ARG A 71 14.91 -9.45 14.72
N LEU A 72 14.37 -10.25 13.80
CA LEU A 72 14.41 -9.95 12.37
C LEU A 72 13.63 -8.66 12.06
N ALA A 73 12.45 -8.45 12.66
CA ALA A 73 11.67 -7.23 12.53
C ALA A 73 12.40 -6.00 13.08
N GLU A 74 13.13 -6.14 14.18
CA GLU A 74 13.98 -5.07 14.72
C GLU A 74 15.10 -4.69 13.74
N ARG A 75 15.79 -5.67 13.15
CA ARG A 75 16.82 -5.40 12.13
C ARG A 75 16.24 -4.76 10.87
N TYR A 76 15.08 -5.21 10.41
CA TYR A 76 14.36 -4.56 9.32
C TYR A 76 14.10 -3.09 9.62
N ARG A 77 13.50 -2.78 10.79
CA ARG A 77 13.22 -1.40 11.18
C ARG A 77 14.48 -0.55 11.28
N TYR A 78 15.58 -1.10 11.78
CA TYR A 78 16.86 -0.41 11.83
C TYR A 78 17.32 0.03 10.43
N HIS A 79 17.34 -0.89 9.45
CA HIS A 79 17.75 -0.57 8.08
C HIS A 79 16.76 0.37 7.38
N TYR A 80 15.47 0.19 7.61
CA TYR A 80 14.45 1.06 7.05
C TYR A 80 14.60 2.50 7.54
N LEU A 81 14.79 2.71 8.84
CA LEU A 81 14.87 4.03 9.47
C LEU A 81 16.11 4.84 9.09
N ILE A 82 17.22 4.21 8.75
CA ILE A 82 18.47 4.92 8.37
C ILE A 82 18.27 5.81 7.13
N LYS A 83 17.42 5.42 6.19
CA LYS A 83 17.20 6.14 4.92
C LYS A 83 15.77 6.67 4.74
N ASP A 84 14.90 6.47 5.71
CA ASP A 84 13.48 6.81 5.65
C ASP A 84 13.22 8.28 5.26
N GLN A 85 14.04 9.21 5.73
CA GLN A 85 13.92 10.64 5.42
C GLN A 85 14.24 11.02 3.95
N ARG A 86 14.72 10.09 3.15
CA ARG A 86 15.07 10.29 1.73
C ARG A 86 14.04 9.69 0.78
N ILE A 87 13.00 9.05 1.32
CA ILE A 87 11.94 8.46 0.53
C ILE A 87 10.93 9.56 0.20
N GLU A 88 10.63 9.74 -1.07
CA GLU A 88 9.75 10.79 -1.57
C GLU A 88 8.46 10.21 -2.12
N LEU A 89 7.43 11.04 -2.24
CA LEU A 89 6.22 10.70 -2.98
C LEU A 89 6.56 10.53 -4.46
N PHE A 90 5.84 9.66 -5.15
CA PHE A 90 5.89 9.67 -6.60
C PHE A 90 5.48 11.05 -7.14
N ALA A 91 6.11 11.47 -8.25
CA ALA A 91 5.80 12.74 -8.89
C ALA A 91 4.31 12.82 -9.26
N GLY A 92 3.66 13.93 -8.96
CA GLY A 92 2.23 14.16 -9.23
C GLY A 92 1.25 13.63 -8.16
N VAL A 93 1.71 12.84 -7.19
CA VAL A 93 0.81 12.29 -6.13
C VAL A 93 0.19 13.39 -5.29
N ARG A 94 0.96 14.41 -4.91
CA ARG A 94 0.44 15.50 -4.08
C ARG A 94 -0.65 16.27 -4.79
N GLU A 95 -0.43 16.58 -6.05
CA GLU A 95 -1.37 17.28 -6.93
C GLU A 95 -2.64 16.45 -7.12
N LEU A 96 -2.51 15.15 -7.39
CA LEU A 96 -3.63 14.23 -7.52
C LEU A 96 -4.49 14.18 -6.24
N LEU A 97 -3.87 14.01 -5.07
CA LEU A 97 -4.61 13.97 -3.81
C LEU A 97 -5.34 15.28 -3.51
N ALA A 98 -4.71 16.43 -3.81
CA ALA A 98 -5.35 17.74 -3.66
C ALA A 98 -6.55 17.89 -4.60
N GLU A 99 -6.41 17.52 -5.87
CA GLU A 99 -7.49 17.55 -6.86
C GLU A 99 -8.69 16.69 -6.44
N LEU A 100 -8.43 15.45 -5.97
CA LEU A 100 -9.48 14.54 -5.50
C LEU A 100 -10.24 15.13 -4.29
N ARG A 101 -9.53 15.75 -3.36
CA ARG A 101 -10.16 16.44 -2.21
C ARG A 101 -11.01 17.62 -2.66
N ASP A 102 -10.52 18.45 -3.57
CA ASP A 102 -11.25 19.61 -4.09
C ASP A 102 -12.50 19.19 -4.88
N THR A 103 -12.48 18.01 -5.48
CA THR A 103 -13.63 17.41 -6.19
C THR A 103 -14.67 16.81 -5.22
N GLY A 104 -14.29 16.60 -3.94
CA GLY A 104 -15.20 16.15 -2.89
C GLY A 104 -15.14 14.66 -2.57
N TYR A 105 -14.15 13.92 -3.06
CA TYR A 105 -13.94 12.52 -2.68
C TYR A 105 -13.48 12.40 -1.22
N LEU A 106 -13.98 11.36 -0.54
CA LEU A 106 -13.36 10.89 0.68
C LEU A 106 -12.09 10.10 0.32
N LEU A 107 -10.99 10.38 1.04
CA LEU A 107 -9.72 9.71 0.82
C LEU A 107 -9.32 8.92 2.06
N ALA A 108 -8.84 7.70 1.84
CA ALA A 108 -8.36 6.85 2.92
C ALA A 108 -7.07 6.12 2.55
N VAL A 109 -6.37 5.59 3.56
CA VAL A 109 -5.20 4.72 3.38
C VAL A 109 -5.46 3.35 3.98
N ALA A 110 -5.14 2.28 3.22
CA ALA A 110 -5.08 0.90 3.70
C ALA A 110 -3.67 0.36 3.41
N THR A 111 -2.86 0.07 4.44
CA THR A 111 -1.43 -0.19 4.26
C THR A 111 -0.91 -1.35 5.10
N GLY A 112 0.12 -2.06 4.57
CA GLY A 112 0.91 -3.03 5.33
C GLY A 112 1.81 -2.44 6.42
N LYS A 113 1.98 -1.10 6.45
CA LYS A 113 2.70 -0.43 7.54
C LYS A 113 1.99 -0.61 8.89
N GLY A 114 2.78 -0.58 9.97
CA GLY A 114 2.21 -0.38 11.30
C GLY A 114 1.90 1.10 11.57
N ARG A 115 0.99 1.35 12.50
CA ARG A 115 0.45 2.68 12.84
C ARG A 115 1.54 3.74 13.08
N VAL A 116 2.56 3.42 13.86
CA VAL A 116 3.67 4.34 14.15
C VAL A 116 4.42 4.73 12.87
N GLY A 117 4.62 3.76 11.97
CA GLY A 117 5.29 3.99 10.70
C GLY A 117 4.48 4.85 9.74
N LEU A 118 3.16 4.62 9.64
CA LEU A 118 2.28 5.41 8.80
C LEU A 118 2.15 6.85 9.31
N ASN A 119 1.94 7.05 10.62
CA ASN A 119 1.82 8.40 11.18
C ASN A 119 3.07 9.24 10.86
N ARG A 120 4.28 8.65 11.07
CA ARG A 120 5.52 9.34 10.72
C ARG A 120 5.61 9.67 9.23
N ALA A 121 5.23 8.75 8.35
CA ALA A 121 5.27 8.95 6.91
C ALA A 121 4.29 10.05 6.45
N LEU A 122 3.07 10.07 7.00
CA LEU A 122 2.06 11.10 6.75
C LEU A 122 2.55 12.49 7.19
N ASP A 123 3.17 12.58 8.39
CA ASP A 123 3.69 13.84 8.93
C ASP A 123 4.86 14.36 8.10
N GLN A 124 5.81 13.50 7.73
CA GLN A 124 6.94 13.85 6.87
C GLN A 124 6.49 14.32 5.49
N ALA A 125 5.52 13.63 4.91
CA ALA A 125 4.92 14.00 3.63
C ALA A 125 3.97 15.22 3.74
N LYS A 126 3.57 15.65 4.94
CA LYS A 126 2.56 16.69 5.21
C LYS A 126 1.21 16.36 4.54
N LEU A 127 0.79 15.10 4.63
CA LEU A 127 -0.45 14.60 4.03
C LEU A 127 -1.50 14.20 5.07
N THR A 128 -1.22 14.33 6.36
CA THR A 128 -2.11 13.89 7.46
C THR A 128 -3.53 14.44 7.33
N SER A 129 -3.68 15.71 6.92
CA SER A 129 -4.99 16.36 6.79
C SER A 129 -5.76 16.02 5.50
N LEU A 130 -5.13 15.31 4.57
CA LEU A 130 -5.79 14.94 3.30
C LEU A 130 -6.61 13.66 3.40
N PHE A 131 -6.33 12.80 4.38
CA PHE A 131 -7.02 11.53 4.53
C PHE A 131 -8.06 11.59 5.65
N ASP A 132 -9.27 11.11 5.35
CA ASP A 132 -10.40 11.08 6.28
C ASP A 132 -10.29 9.91 7.27
N ALA A 133 -9.71 8.78 6.83
CA ALA A 133 -9.44 7.61 7.67
C ALA A 133 -8.24 6.81 7.18
N THR A 134 -7.66 6.00 8.05
CA THR A 134 -6.54 5.11 7.69
C THR A 134 -6.62 3.78 8.44
N ARG A 135 -6.14 2.68 7.82
CA ARG A 135 -5.98 1.36 8.44
C ARG A 135 -4.58 0.81 8.20
N CYS A 136 -4.00 0.28 9.27
CA CYS A 136 -2.67 -0.30 9.30
C CYS A 136 -2.73 -1.81 9.59
N ALA A 137 -1.71 -2.55 9.15
CA ALA A 137 -1.68 -4.01 9.30
C ALA A 137 -1.56 -4.49 10.76
N ASP A 138 -1.17 -3.63 11.69
CA ASP A 138 -1.12 -3.94 13.12
C ASP A 138 -2.42 -3.61 13.88
N GLU A 139 -3.46 -3.12 13.18
CA GLU A 139 -4.77 -2.77 13.77
C GLU A 139 -5.87 -3.76 13.41
N THR A 140 -5.72 -4.44 12.28
CA THR A 140 -6.70 -5.38 11.75
C THR A 140 -6.00 -6.46 10.91
N PHE A 141 -6.76 -7.30 10.20
CA PHE A 141 -6.19 -8.32 9.32
C PHE A 141 -5.43 -7.68 8.15
N SER A 142 -4.20 -8.18 7.91
CA SER A 142 -3.35 -7.76 6.81
C SER A 142 -3.97 -8.10 5.43
N LYS A 143 -3.62 -7.34 4.39
CA LYS A 143 -3.91 -7.69 2.98
C LYS A 143 -3.47 -9.14 2.70
N PRO A 144 -4.19 -9.90 1.91
CA PRO A 144 -5.34 -9.56 1.08
C PRO A 144 -6.71 -9.70 1.78
N HIS A 145 -6.75 -9.78 3.13
CA HIS A 145 -8.01 -9.88 3.87
C HIS A 145 -8.84 -8.59 3.72
N PRO A 146 -10.18 -8.64 3.50
CA PRO A 146 -11.00 -7.47 3.19
C PRO A 146 -11.24 -6.52 4.37
N ALA A 147 -10.81 -6.85 5.58
CA ALA A 147 -11.14 -6.14 6.82
C ALA A 147 -10.82 -4.64 6.76
N MET A 148 -9.64 -4.24 6.22
CA MET A 148 -9.28 -2.83 6.15
C MET A 148 -10.32 -2.01 5.38
N LEU A 149 -10.76 -2.48 4.20
CA LEU A 149 -11.78 -1.80 3.40
C LEU A 149 -13.14 -1.80 4.08
N GLN A 150 -13.54 -2.92 4.68
CA GLN A 150 -14.81 -3.03 5.42
C GLN A 150 -14.87 -2.10 6.63
N GLU A 151 -13.76 -1.92 7.33
CA GLU A 151 -13.66 -1.01 8.48
C GLU A 151 -13.65 0.45 8.04
N LEU A 152 -12.90 0.80 6.98
CA LEU A 152 -12.87 2.15 6.42
C LEU A 152 -14.25 2.59 5.91
N THR A 153 -14.93 1.74 5.14
CA THR A 153 -16.28 2.06 4.64
C THR A 153 -17.29 2.22 5.77
N ARG A 154 -17.22 1.37 6.80
CA ARG A 154 -18.07 1.49 7.99
C ARG A 154 -17.81 2.78 8.76
N GLU A 155 -16.55 3.14 8.98
CA GLU A 155 -16.17 4.37 9.70
C GLU A 155 -16.63 5.63 8.97
N LEU A 156 -16.48 5.64 7.64
CA LEU A 156 -16.81 6.79 6.80
C LEU A 156 -18.27 6.80 6.30
N GLY A 157 -19.06 5.76 6.64
CA GLY A 157 -20.46 5.66 6.21
C GLY A 157 -20.61 5.46 4.71
N GLN A 158 -19.66 4.78 4.06
CA GLN A 158 -19.64 4.57 2.61
C GLN A 158 -19.98 3.13 2.22
N ASP A 159 -20.38 2.92 0.96
CA ASP A 159 -20.68 1.62 0.38
C ASP A 159 -19.41 1.05 -0.31
N LEU A 160 -19.13 -0.24 -0.08
CA LEU A 160 -18.06 -0.95 -0.78
C LEU A 160 -18.22 -0.93 -2.30
N ALA A 161 -19.45 -0.98 -2.80
CA ALA A 161 -19.74 -0.89 -4.24
C ALA A 161 -19.42 0.50 -4.84
N ARG A 162 -19.28 1.53 -4.00
CA ARG A 162 -18.89 2.90 -4.37
C ARG A 162 -17.49 3.26 -3.85
N THR A 163 -16.69 2.23 -3.54
CA THR A 163 -15.31 2.36 -3.06
C THR A 163 -14.35 1.78 -4.10
N VAL A 164 -13.23 2.45 -4.33
CA VAL A 164 -12.12 1.94 -5.14
C VAL A 164 -10.85 1.85 -4.31
N MET A 165 -10.16 0.70 -4.38
CA MET A 165 -8.83 0.48 -3.85
C MET A 165 -7.79 0.69 -4.95
N ILE A 166 -6.79 1.52 -4.69
CA ILE A 166 -5.67 1.80 -5.59
C ILE A 166 -4.40 1.27 -4.92
N GLY A 167 -3.70 0.35 -5.59
CA GLY A 167 -2.50 -0.26 -5.05
C GLY A 167 -1.58 -0.83 -6.12
N ASP A 168 -0.32 -1.05 -5.76
CA ASP A 168 0.74 -1.54 -6.64
C ASP A 168 1.00 -3.04 -6.51
N THR A 169 0.21 -3.73 -5.67
CA THR A 169 0.38 -5.16 -5.45
C THR A 169 -0.88 -5.97 -5.75
N THR A 170 -0.69 -7.26 -6.05
CA THR A 170 -1.80 -8.21 -6.17
C THR A 170 -2.57 -8.35 -4.86
N HIS A 171 -1.94 -8.06 -3.71
CA HIS A 171 -2.57 -8.10 -2.39
C HIS A 171 -3.66 -7.02 -2.25
N ASP A 172 -3.46 -5.84 -2.84
CA ASP A 172 -4.44 -4.75 -2.88
C ASP A 172 -5.66 -5.12 -3.69
N LEU A 173 -5.41 -5.64 -4.90
CA LEU A 173 -6.48 -6.02 -5.83
C LEU A 173 -7.30 -7.20 -5.30
N GLN A 174 -6.65 -8.18 -4.66
CA GLN A 174 -7.32 -9.31 -4.00
C GLN A 174 -8.15 -8.83 -2.80
N MET A 175 -7.64 -7.87 -2.00
CA MET A 175 -8.39 -7.25 -0.91
C MET A 175 -9.63 -6.53 -1.44
N ALA A 176 -9.50 -5.77 -2.52
CA ALA A 176 -10.62 -5.08 -3.17
C ALA A 176 -11.68 -6.08 -3.65
N ALA A 177 -11.28 -7.11 -4.40
CA ALA A 177 -12.18 -8.16 -4.89
C ALA A 177 -12.87 -8.91 -3.74
N SER A 178 -12.12 -9.27 -2.69
CA SER A 178 -12.66 -9.95 -1.50
C SER A 178 -13.65 -9.09 -0.71
N ALA A 179 -13.50 -7.77 -0.76
CA ALA A 179 -14.42 -6.82 -0.13
C ALA A 179 -15.65 -6.51 -0.99
N GLY A 180 -15.64 -6.80 -2.29
CA GLY A 180 -16.65 -6.35 -3.24
C GLY A 180 -16.49 -4.89 -3.68
N ALA A 181 -15.29 -4.33 -3.53
CA ALA A 181 -14.91 -3.01 -4.00
C ALA A 181 -14.23 -3.06 -5.37
N ALA A 182 -14.17 -1.93 -6.07
CA ALA A 182 -13.38 -1.83 -7.30
C ALA A 182 -11.87 -1.81 -6.98
N GLY A 183 -11.05 -2.36 -7.89
CA GLY A 183 -9.59 -2.31 -7.81
C GLY A 183 -8.97 -1.59 -8.99
N ILE A 184 -7.97 -0.75 -8.75
CA ILE A 184 -7.08 -0.15 -9.74
C ILE A 184 -5.65 -0.53 -9.38
N GLY A 185 -4.93 -1.13 -10.33
CA GLY A 185 -3.50 -1.40 -10.20
C GLY A 185 -2.65 -0.21 -10.62
N VAL A 186 -1.50 -0.01 -9.97
CA VAL A 186 -0.47 0.93 -10.45
C VAL A 186 0.82 0.16 -10.70
N ALA A 187 1.36 0.27 -11.92
CA ALA A 187 2.47 -0.58 -12.40
C ALA A 187 3.87 0.01 -12.15
N TYR A 188 3.96 1.12 -11.46
CA TYR A 188 5.21 1.78 -11.10
C TYR A 188 5.77 1.38 -9.72
N GLY A 189 5.07 0.48 -9.00
CA GLY A 189 5.42 0.01 -7.66
C GLY A 189 6.13 -1.35 -7.62
N ALA A 190 5.67 -2.25 -6.73
CA ALA A 190 6.35 -3.51 -6.40
C ALA A 190 6.06 -4.65 -7.38
N HIS A 191 4.80 -4.82 -7.82
CA HIS A 191 4.40 -5.93 -8.69
C HIS A 191 4.34 -5.51 -10.16
N SER A 192 4.55 -6.48 -11.07
CA SER A 192 4.54 -6.23 -12.51
C SER A 192 3.12 -5.92 -13.02
N ALA A 193 3.04 -5.15 -14.12
CA ALA A 193 1.78 -4.86 -14.80
C ALA A 193 1.00 -6.13 -15.18
N ASP A 194 1.70 -7.17 -15.65
CA ASP A 194 1.08 -8.46 -16.04
C ASP A 194 0.45 -9.17 -14.83
N ALA A 195 1.15 -9.17 -13.67
CA ALA A 195 0.61 -9.76 -12.45
C ALA A 195 -0.63 -9.01 -11.94
N LEU A 196 -0.64 -7.69 -12.05
CA LEU A 196 -1.80 -6.86 -11.70
C LEU A 196 -2.96 -7.09 -12.68
N ALA A 197 -2.69 -7.09 -13.99
CA ALA A 197 -3.70 -7.29 -15.04
C ALA A 197 -4.38 -8.67 -14.95
N ALA A 198 -3.67 -9.70 -14.49
CA ALA A 198 -4.21 -11.04 -14.29
C ALA A 198 -5.35 -11.11 -13.26
N LEU A 199 -5.51 -10.09 -12.42
CA LEU A 199 -6.61 -9.95 -11.45
C LEU A 199 -7.80 -9.13 -11.98
N GLU A 200 -7.79 -8.77 -13.27
CA GLU A 200 -8.87 -8.06 -13.96
C GLU A 200 -9.32 -6.78 -13.23
N PRO A 201 -8.40 -5.87 -12.81
CA PRO A 201 -8.77 -4.61 -12.21
C PRO A 201 -9.50 -3.71 -13.22
N ARG A 202 -10.14 -2.63 -12.75
CA ARG A 202 -10.77 -1.63 -13.61
C ARG A 202 -9.78 -0.97 -14.57
N PHE A 203 -8.55 -0.78 -14.09
CA PHE A 203 -7.44 -0.19 -14.83
C PHE A 203 -6.10 -0.60 -14.23
N VAL A 204 -5.04 -0.59 -15.03
CA VAL A 204 -3.65 -0.67 -14.57
C VAL A 204 -2.93 0.57 -15.09
N ALA A 205 -2.67 1.52 -14.19
CA ALA A 205 -2.01 2.77 -14.52
C ALA A 205 -0.49 2.58 -14.63
N PRO A 206 0.14 2.97 -15.74
CA PRO A 206 1.60 2.89 -15.88
C PRO A 206 2.34 3.94 -15.04
N ASP A 207 1.70 5.05 -14.73
CA ASP A 207 2.23 6.17 -13.95
C ASP A 207 1.11 6.96 -13.26
N VAL A 208 1.48 7.95 -12.45
CA VAL A 208 0.53 8.79 -11.70
C VAL A 208 -0.33 9.68 -12.62
N GLU A 209 0.21 10.12 -13.75
CA GLU A 209 -0.52 10.96 -14.71
C GLU A 209 -1.67 10.17 -15.36
N ALA A 210 -1.40 8.93 -15.78
CA ALA A 210 -2.42 8.03 -16.33
C ALA A 210 -3.48 7.67 -15.28
N LEU A 211 -3.08 7.46 -14.01
CA LEU A 211 -4.01 7.26 -12.90
C LEU A 211 -4.93 8.47 -12.73
N ALA A 212 -4.37 9.68 -12.69
CA ALA A 212 -5.13 10.92 -12.56
C ALA A 212 -6.10 11.12 -13.73
N GLY A 213 -5.64 10.86 -14.97
CA GLY A 213 -6.49 10.92 -16.17
C GLY A 213 -7.68 9.98 -16.07
N TRP A 214 -7.44 8.71 -15.71
CA TRP A 214 -8.52 7.74 -15.57
C TRP A 214 -9.53 8.12 -14.48
N LEU A 215 -9.06 8.60 -13.32
CA LEU A 215 -9.93 9.02 -12.23
C LEU A 215 -10.83 10.21 -12.63
N ARG A 216 -10.32 11.19 -13.37
CA ARG A 216 -11.13 12.33 -13.88
C ARG A 216 -12.27 11.89 -14.81
N GLU A 217 -12.07 10.82 -15.56
CA GLU A 217 -13.04 10.36 -16.56
C GLU A 217 -14.06 9.37 -16.00
N HIS A 218 -13.69 8.58 -14.96
CA HIS A 218 -14.44 7.39 -14.55
C HIS A 218 -14.80 7.33 -13.05
N ALA A 219 -14.24 8.19 -12.20
CA ALA A 219 -14.47 8.14 -10.77
C ALA A 219 -15.68 9.00 -10.30
#